data_1097eec15c82cf963e438425468135f6
#
_entry.id   1097eec15c82cf963e438425468135f6
#
_cell.length_a   1.000
_cell.length_b   1.000
_cell.length_c   1.000
_cell.angle_alpha   90.00
_cell.angle_beta   90.00
_cell.angle_gamma   90.00
#
_symmetry.space_group_name_H-M   'P 1'
#
loop_
_entity.id
_entity.type
_entity.pdbx_description
1 polymer ?
#
loop_
_entity_poly.entity_id
_entity_poly.type
_entity_poly.pdbx_seq_one_letter_code
_entity_poly.pdbx_strand_id
1 'polypeptide(L)'
;MKIVGISGSNVGSKTRTAMDYTLQIAREKYPDADITLLDLAEYEMVFSDGRDYREYEGDTKVVTEMIMAADAIIIGTPVFQASIPATLKNIFDLLPVNAFRDKVVSMLVTAGTAKHYLMVEQQLKPILAYMKAHIVPTYVFIEEKDFHRKEIINDDVIFRMERLVEDTVLLVDAYVKIRAAKDAEYDF
;
A
#
# COMPACT_ATOMS: atom_id res chain seq x y z
N MET A 1 -8.28 -6.18 12.64
CA MET A 1 -7.19 -5.72 11.74
C MET A 1 -7.79 -4.88 10.63
N LYS A 2 -7.25 -3.68 10.42
CA LYS A 2 -7.65 -2.80 9.30
C LYS A 2 -6.59 -2.83 8.22
N ILE A 3 -6.96 -3.22 7.00
CA ILE A 3 -6.08 -3.25 5.82
C ILE A 3 -6.58 -2.22 4.82
N VAL A 4 -5.70 -1.29 4.44
CA VAL A 4 -5.99 -0.28 3.42
C VAL A 4 -5.17 -0.57 2.18
N GLY A 5 -5.83 -0.85 1.06
CA GLY A 5 -5.20 -0.90 -0.25
C GLY A 5 -5.18 0.49 -0.89
N ILE A 6 -4.06 0.92 -1.42
CA ILE A 6 -3.95 2.20 -2.15
C ILE A 6 -3.67 1.91 -3.61
N SER A 7 -4.57 2.30 -4.50
CA SER A 7 -4.30 2.38 -5.94
C SER A 7 -3.74 3.77 -6.25
N GLY A 8 -2.41 3.83 -6.39
CA GLY A 8 -1.62 5.07 -6.36
C GLY A 8 -1.65 5.91 -7.65
N SER A 9 -2.52 5.59 -8.60
CA SER A 9 -2.62 6.30 -9.89
C SER A 9 -4.00 6.88 -10.11
N ASN A 10 -4.06 8.05 -10.70
CA ASN A 10 -5.32 8.67 -11.17
C ASN A 10 -5.60 8.39 -12.66
N VAL A 11 -4.77 7.62 -13.34
CA VAL A 11 -4.93 7.25 -14.75
C VAL A 11 -4.61 5.77 -14.99
N GLY A 12 -5.29 5.18 -15.96
CA GLY A 12 -5.13 3.77 -16.29
C GLY A 12 -5.91 2.84 -15.36
N SER A 13 -6.02 1.57 -15.71
CA SER A 13 -6.82 0.59 -14.97
C SER A 13 -6.03 -0.58 -14.39
N LYS A 14 -4.78 -0.80 -14.81
CA LYS A 14 -4.02 -2.00 -14.44
C LYS A 14 -3.66 -2.05 -12.96
N THR A 15 -3.22 -0.93 -12.39
CA THR A 15 -2.93 -0.84 -10.96
C THR A 15 -4.19 -1.06 -10.14
N ARG A 16 -5.32 -0.46 -10.53
CA ARG A 16 -6.61 -0.69 -9.88
C ARG A 16 -7.03 -2.16 -9.99
N THR A 17 -6.96 -2.76 -11.18
CA THR A 17 -7.26 -4.20 -11.38
C THR A 17 -6.39 -5.09 -10.48
N ALA A 18 -5.09 -4.82 -10.41
CA ALA A 18 -4.19 -5.58 -9.54
C ALA A 18 -4.55 -5.41 -8.05
N MET A 19 -4.91 -4.20 -7.63
CA MET A 19 -5.35 -3.94 -6.26
C MET A 19 -6.67 -4.62 -5.93
N ASP A 20 -7.67 -4.53 -6.81
CA ASP A 20 -8.96 -5.20 -6.64
C ASP A 20 -8.76 -6.70 -6.43
N TYR A 21 -7.92 -7.34 -7.28
CA TYR A 21 -7.61 -8.76 -7.17
C TYR A 21 -6.89 -9.09 -5.85
N THR A 22 -5.86 -8.30 -5.47
CA THR A 22 -5.12 -8.50 -4.22
C THR A 22 -6.04 -8.38 -3.00
N LEU A 23 -6.91 -7.38 -2.97
CA LEU A 23 -7.83 -7.18 -1.86
C LEU A 23 -8.97 -8.20 -1.84
N GLN A 24 -9.34 -8.77 -2.99
CA GLN A 24 -10.26 -9.90 -3.03
C GLN A 24 -9.63 -11.13 -2.37
N ILE A 25 -8.37 -11.47 -2.69
CA ILE A 25 -7.63 -12.55 -2.01
C ILE A 25 -7.61 -12.31 -0.49
N ALA A 26 -7.34 -11.07 -0.08
CA ALA A 26 -7.32 -10.73 1.34
C ALA A 26 -8.68 -10.94 2.02
N ARG A 27 -9.80 -10.53 1.39
CA ARG A 27 -11.16 -10.74 1.93
C ARG A 27 -11.53 -12.21 2.03
N GLU A 28 -11.14 -13.01 1.05
CA GLU A 28 -11.43 -14.46 1.03
C GLU A 28 -10.63 -15.21 2.10
N LYS A 29 -9.35 -14.87 2.29
CA LYS A 29 -8.47 -15.52 3.28
C LYS A 29 -8.68 -15.01 4.71
N TYR A 30 -9.07 -13.73 4.88
CA TYR A 30 -9.18 -13.05 6.17
C TYR A 30 -10.52 -12.32 6.31
N PRO A 31 -11.64 -13.05 6.39
CA PRO A 31 -12.99 -12.47 6.38
C PRO A 31 -13.30 -11.55 7.58
N ASP A 32 -12.55 -11.69 8.67
CA ASP A 32 -12.69 -10.84 9.87
C ASP A 32 -11.89 -9.52 9.77
N ALA A 33 -11.12 -9.31 8.71
CA ALA A 33 -10.38 -8.08 8.49
C ALA A 33 -11.28 -6.99 7.86
N ASP A 34 -11.14 -5.77 8.34
CA ASP A 34 -11.74 -4.58 7.72
C ASP A 34 -10.85 -4.13 6.55
N ILE A 35 -11.30 -4.39 5.32
CA ILE A 35 -10.48 -4.20 4.12
C ILE A 35 -11.11 -3.14 3.21
N THR A 36 -10.41 -2.03 3.05
CA THR A 36 -10.85 -0.90 2.23
C THR A 36 -9.86 -0.63 1.09
N LEU A 37 -10.39 -0.28 -0.08
CA LEU A 37 -9.60 0.24 -1.19
C LEU A 37 -9.73 1.76 -1.26
N LEU A 38 -8.60 2.44 -1.31
CA LEU A 38 -8.45 3.84 -1.68
C LEU A 38 -7.92 3.91 -3.12
N ASP A 39 -8.79 4.15 -4.07
CA ASP A 39 -8.37 4.46 -5.43
C ASP A 39 -8.20 5.96 -5.58
N LEU A 40 -6.97 6.43 -5.73
CA LEU A 40 -6.68 7.87 -5.81
C LEU A 40 -7.31 8.55 -7.04
N ALA A 41 -7.83 7.77 -8.00
CA ALA A 41 -8.62 8.30 -9.11
C ALA A 41 -10.04 8.74 -8.71
N GLU A 42 -10.53 8.28 -7.57
CA GLU A 42 -11.89 8.56 -7.08
C GLU A 42 -11.95 9.73 -6.07
N TYR A 43 -10.80 10.34 -5.73
CA TYR A 43 -10.68 11.38 -4.71
C TYR A 43 -10.10 12.67 -5.27
N GLU A 44 -10.68 13.80 -4.90
CA GLU A 44 -10.16 15.14 -5.21
C GLU A 44 -9.13 15.57 -4.15
N MET A 45 -7.88 15.12 -4.35
CA MET A 45 -6.79 15.40 -3.42
C MET A 45 -6.17 16.77 -3.66
N VAL A 46 -6.03 17.58 -2.61
CA VAL A 46 -5.22 18.80 -2.69
C VAL A 46 -3.74 18.46 -2.53
N PHE A 47 -2.87 19.27 -3.12
CA PHE A 47 -1.42 19.13 -2.88
C PHE A 47 -1.05 19.56 -1.47
N SER A 48 -0.07 18.86 -0.90
CA SER A 48 0.50 19.22 0.40
C SER A 48 1.05 20.65 0.37
N ASP A 49 0.62 21.46 1.32
CA ASP A 49 1.10 22.83 1.55
C ASP A 49 1.84 22.99 2.88
N GLY A 50 2.14 21.84 3.54
CA GLY A 50 2.92 21.80 4.77
C GLY A 50 2.14 21.94 6.06
N ARG A 51 0.80 22.08 6.01
CA ARG A 51 -0.03 22.04 7.23
C ARG A 51 -0.13 20.60 7.77
N ASP A 52 -0.61 20.48 9.01
CA ASP A 52 -0.90 19.17 9.61
C ASP A 52 -2.02 18.46 8.83
N TYR A 53 -1.90 17.14 8.64
CA TYR A 53 -2.90 16.34 7.89
C TYR A 53 -4.32 16.46 8.44
N ARG A 54 -4.49 16.77 9.73
CA ARG A 54 -5.79 16.96 10.40
C ARG A 54 -6.48 18.27 10.05
N GLU A 55 -5.75 19.21 9.45
CA GLU A 55 -6.27 20.53 9.05
C GLU A 55 -6.82 20.55 7.62
N TYR A 56 -6.63 19.45 6.87
CA TYR A 56 -7.25 19.29 5.57
C TYR A 56 -8.74 18.95 5.70
N GLU A 57 -9.50 19.26 4.67
CA GLU A 57 -10.94 18.98 4.58
C GLU A 57 -11.24 18.09 3.36
N GLY A 58 -12.51 17.68 3.20
CA GLY A 58 -12.98 16.91 2.07
C GLY A 58 -12.26 15.57 1.91
N ASP A 59 -12.02 15.18 0.67
CA ASP A 59 -11.42 13.90 0.32
C ASP A 59 -10.01 13.72 0.89
N THR A 60 -9.22 14.79 0.94
CA THR A 60 -7.86 14.75 1.50
C THR A 60 -7.87 14.32 2.95
N LYS A 61 -8.80 14.86 3.76
CA LYS A 61 -8.98 14.44 5.15
C LYS A 61 -9.39 12.98 5.26
N VAL A 62 -10.40 12.57 4.49
CA VAL A 62 -10.90 11.19 4.48
C VAL A 62 -9.76 10.20 4.19
N VAL A 63 -9.02 10.43 3.11
CA VAL A 63 -7.92 9.54 2.68
C VAL A 63 -6.80 9.49 3.72
N THR A 64 -6.36 10.64 4.25
CA THR A 64 -5.27 10.67 5.23
C THR A 64 -5.67 10.01 6.55
N GLU A 65 -6.90 10.25 7.04
CA GLU A 65 -7.41 9.62 8.26
C GLU A 65 -7.54 8.09 8.10
N MET A 66 -8.00 7.59 6.95
CA MET A 66 -8.09 6.15 6.68
C MET A 66 -6.70 5.49 6.68
N ILE A 67 -5.70 6.12 6.07
CA ILE A 67 -4.32 5.63 6.07
C ILE A 67 -3.75 5.65 7.50
N MET A 68 -3.99 6.72 8.25
CA MET A 68 -3.52 6.82 9.63
C MET A 68 -4.16 5.79 10.57
N ALA A 69 -5.40 5.37 10.30
CA ALA A 69 -6.13 4.36 11.10
C ALA A 69 -5.82 2.90 10.72
N ALA A 70 -5.06 2.65 9.65
CA ALA A 70 -4.75 1.31 9.17
C ALA A 70 -3.70 0.60 10.04
N ASP A 71 -3.82 -0.73 10.18
CA ASP A 71 -2.79 -1.61 10.75
C ASP A 71 -1.81 -2.07 9.66
N ALA A 72 -2.33 -2.30 8.44
CA ALA A 72 -1.55 -2.65 7.26
C ALA A 72 -1.96 -1.83 6.04
N ILE A 73 -0.99 -1.58 5.16
CA ILE A 73 -1.21 -0.85 3.92
C ILE A 73 -0.61 -1.66 2.76
N ILE A 74 -1.41 -1.90 1.73
CA ILE A 74 -0.96 -2.52 0.48
C ILE A 74 -0.93 -1.42 -0.59
N ILE A 75 0.26 -1.05 -1.05
CA ILE A 75 0.42 0.03 -2.03
C ILE A 75 0.57 -0.55 -3.42
N GLY A 76 -0.39 -0.28 -4.29
CA GLY A 76 -0.31 -0.51 -5.73
C GLY A 76 0.12 0.76 -6.45
N THR A 77 1.17 0.69 -7.27
CA THR A 77 1.67 1.83 -8.01
C THR A 77 2.04 1.48 -9.45
N PRO A 78 1.69 2.30 -10.44
CA PRO A 78 2.33 2.20 -11.75
C PRO A 78 3.71 2.83 -11.70
N VAL A 79 4.48 2.62 -12.76
CA VAL A 79 5.74 3.34 -13.00
C VAL A 79 5.49 4.47 -13.99
N PHE A 80 5.64 5.72 -13.53
CA PHE A 80 5.59 6.92 -14.37
C PHE A 80 6.94 7.60 -14.36
N GLN A 81 7.51 7.84 -15.54
CA GLN A 81 8.83 8.51 -15.69
C GLN A 81 9.91 7.89 -14.78
N ALA A 82 9.97 6.55 -14.75
CA ALA A 82 10.89 5.75 -13.93
C ALA A 82 10.75 5.95 -12.41
N SER A 83 9.60 6.43 -11.93
CA SER A 83 9.32 6.69 -10.52
C SER A 83 7.85 6.40 -10.17
N ILE A 84 7.47 6.68 -8.92
CA ILE A 84 6.08 6.67 -8.48
C ILE A 84 5.32 7.88 -9.05
N PRO A 85 3.99 7.80 -9.26
CA PRO A 85 3.18 8.93 -9.69
C PRO A 85 3.18 10.07 -8.65
N ALA A 86 2.99 11.29 -9.13
CA ALA A 86 2.84 12.46 -8.26
C ALA A 86 1.66 12.33 -7.28
N THR A 87 0.57 11.68 -7.70
CA THR A 87 -0.58 11.38 -6.84
C THR A 87 -0.20 10.56 -5.62
N LEU A 88 0.60 9.50 -5.79
CA LEU A 88 1.08 8.68 -4.68
C LEU A 88 2.12 9.43 -3.83
N LYS A 89 3.02 10.20 -4.47
CA LYS A 89 4.00 11.00 -3.74
C LYS A 89 3.33 12.04 -2.85
N ASN A 90 2.26 12.67 -3.34
CA ASN A 90 1.48 13.63 -2.57
C ASN A 90 0.87 13.02 -1.29
N ILE A 91 0.44 11.74 -1.32
CA ILE A 91 -0.02 11.06 -0.10
C ILE A 91 1.07 11.06 0.97
N PHE A 92 2.30 10.76 0.62
CA PHE A 92 3.41 10.77 1.58
C PHE A 92 3.73 12.17 2.09
N ASP A 93 3.60 13.19 1.25
CA ASP A 93 3.85 14.59 1.61
C ASP A 93 2.75 15.19 2.51
N LEU A 94 1.53 14.65 2.43
CA LEU A 94 0.40 15.03 3.29
C LEU A 94 0.50 14.44 4.70
N LEU A 95 1.21 13.32 4.86
CA LEU A 95 1.26 12.56 6.11
C LEU A 95 2.46 12.96 6.98
N PRO A 96 2.38 12.80 8.32
CA PRO A 96 3.51 13.06 9.19
C PRO A 96 4.65 12.06 8.96
N VAL A 97 5.87 12.45 9.29
CA VAL A 97 7.11 11.67 9.08
C VAL A 97 7.09 10.27 9.71
N ASN A 98 6.29 10.06 10.72
CA ASN A 98 6.13 8.78 11.43
C ASN A 98 4.77 8.11 11.14
N ALA A 99 4.10 8.48 10.04
CA ALA A 99 2.76 7.99 9.72
C ALA A 99 2.64 6.46 9.64
N PHE A 100 3.72 5.80 9.26
CA PHE A 100 3.73 4.33 9.11
C PHE A 100 4.42 3.61 10.28
N ARG A 101 4.71 4.32 11.37
CA ARG A 101 5.20 3.67 12.60
C ARG A 101 4.16 2.66 13.07
N ASP A 102 4.64 1.46 13.41
CA ASP A 102 3.82 0.35 13.90
C ASP A 102 2.84 -0.23 12.86
N LYS A 103 3.01 0.13 11.57
CA LYS A 103 2.22 -0.40 10.45
C LYS A 103 3.05 -1.28 9.54
N VAL A 104 2.44 -2.33 9.00
CA VAL A 104 3.04 -3.17 7.96
C VAL A 104 2.67 -2.61 6.59
N VAL A 105 3.66 -2.47 5.71
CA VAL A 105 3.45 -1.99 4.34
C VAL A 105 3.99 -3.00 3.34
N SER A 106 3.14 -3.41 2.42
CA SER A 106 3.48 -4.23 1.27
C SER A 106 3.22 -3.50 -0.04
N MET A 107 3.82 -3.97 -1.12
CA MET A 107 3.82 -3.23 -2.39
C MET A 107 3.58 -4.14 -3.57
N LEU A 108 2.85 -3.63 -4.56
CA LEU A 108 2.80 -4.18 -5.91
C LEU A 108 2.99 -3.06 -6.94
N VAL A 109 3.60 -3.41 -8.06
CA VAL A 109 3.96 -2.45 -9.10
C VAL A 109 3.49 -2.94 -10.44
N THR A 110 2.85 -2.07 -11.21
CA THR A 110 2.49 -2.35 -12.60
C THR A 110 3.37 -1.52 -13.54
N ALA A 111 3.96 -2.15 -14.53
CA ALA A 111 4.83 -1.48 -15.49
C ALA A 111 4.67 -2.05 -16.91
N GLY A 112 4.96 -1.24 -17.90
CA GLY A 112 4.97 -1.69 -19.30
C GLY A 112 6.15 -2.59 -19.65
N THR A 113 7.19 -2.63 -18.81
CA THR A 113 8.45 -3.36 -19.08
C THR A 113 9.19 -3.67 -17.79
N ALA A 114 9.92 -4.80 -17.76
CA ALA A 114 10.78 -5.22 -16.64
C ALA A 114 11.95 -4.25 -16.35
N LYS A 115 12.26 -3.32 -17.23
CA LYS A 115 13.40 -2.37 -17.06
C LYS A 115 13.28 -1.53 -15.78
N HIS A 116 12.09 -1.37 -15.25
CA HIS A 116 11.81 -0.58 -14.05
C HIS A 116 11.68 -1.43 -12.77
N TYR A 117 12.12 -2.69 -12.79
CA TYR A 117 11.97 -3.60 -11.66
C TYR A 117 12.51 -3.02 -10.35
N LEU A 118 13.67 -2.35 -10.39
CA LEU A 118 14.29 -1.76 -9.20
C LEU A 118 13.70 -0.42 -8.73
N MET A 119 12.65 0.09 -9.39
CA MET A 119 12.01 1.36 -8.99
C MET A 119 11.54 1.32 -7.53
N VAL A 120 10.99 0.20 -7.08
CA VAL A 120 10.56 0.04 -5.69
C VAL A 120 11.73 0.18 -4.72
N GLU A 121 12.85 -0.48 -5.01
CA GLU A 121 14.04 -0.46 -4.13
C GLU A 121 14.64 0.95 -4.04
N GLN A 122 14.63 1.67 -5.15
CA GLN A 122 15.31 2.96 -5.26
C GLN A 122 14.43 4.17 -4.90
N GLN A 123 13.10 4.04 -5.02
CA GLN A 123 12.17 5.17 -4.88
C GLN A 123 11.18 4.95 -3.74
N LEU A 124 10.45 3.84 -3.72
CA LEU A 124 9.34 3.66 -2.79
C LEU A 124 9.80 3.19 -1.41
N LYS A 125 10.62 2.13 -1.34
CA LYS A 125 11.13 1.62 -0.05
C LYS A 125 11.87 2.67 0.79
N PRO A 126 12.74 3.53 0.24
CA PRO A 126 13.37 4.60 1.02
C PRO A 126 12.37 5.56 1.67
N ILE A 127 11.29 5.93 0.96
CA ILE A 127 10.23 6.79 1.51
C ILE A 127 9.54 6.06 2.67
N LEU A 128 9.13 4.81 2.48
CA LEU A 128 8.44 4.03 3.51
C LEU A 128 9.33 3.78 4.74
N ALA A 129 10.61 3.50 4.53
CA ALA A 129 11.59 3.34 5.61
C ALA A 129 11.78 4.64 6.41
N TYR A 130 11.86 5.78 5.73
CA TYR A 130 11.91 7.10 6.36
C TYR A 130 10.67 7.35 7.21
N MET A 131 9.48 6.98 6.72
CA MET A 131 8.20 7.11 7.41
C MET A 131 7.94 6.01 8.46
N LYS A 132 8.95 5.16 8.76
CA LYS A 132 8.96 4.14 9.85
C LYS A 132 8.07 2.93 9.61
N ALA A 133 7.81 2.55 8.36
CA ALA A 133 7.05 1.35 8.01
C ALA A 133 7.81 0.05 8.33
N HIS A 134 7.07 -0.99 8.74
CA HIS A 134 7.53 -2.38 8.67
C HIS A 134 7.27 -2.89 7.26
N ILE A 135 8.29 -2.92 6.43
CA ILE A 135 8.15 -3.20 5.00
C ILE A 135 8.24 -4.72 4.77
N VAL A 136 7.23 -5.29 4.08
CA VAL A 136 7.32 -6.66 3.57
C VAL A 136 8.48 -6.73 2.59
N PRO A 137 9.46 -7.63 2.78
CA PRO A 137 10.71 -7.63 2.00
C PRO A 137 10.50 -7.78 0.50
N THR A 138 9.55 -8.64 0.11
CA THR A 138 9.21 -8.91 -1.29
C THR A 138 8.08 -8.00 -1.77
N TYR A 139 8.08 -7.70 -3.06
CA TYR A 139 6.97 -6.99 -3.72
C TYR A 139 6.60 -7.73 -5.00
N VAL A 140 5.38 -7.49 -5.48
CA VAL A 140 4.91 -8.08 -6.73
C VAL A 140 5.11 -7.09 -7.86
N PHE A 141 5.88 -7.48 -8.87
CA PHE A 141 6.06 -6.72 -10.10
C PHE A 141 5.23 -7.38 -11.21
N ILE A 142 4.37 -6.59 -11.85
CA ILE A 142 3.40 -7.05 -12.84
C ILE A 142 3.65 -6.30 -14.14
N GLU A 143 3.96 -7.02 -15.19
CA GLU A 143 4.19 -6.41 -16.50
C GLU A 143 2.90 -6.36 -17.34
N GLU A 144 2.95 -5.55 -18.40
CA GLU A 144 1.87 -5.46 -19.41
C GLU A 144 1.44 -6.84 -19.93
N LYS A 145 2.39 -7.73 -20.20
CA LYS A 145 2.16 -9.08 -20.72
C LYS A 145 1.42 -10.01 -19.77
N ASP A 146 1.40 -9.69 -18.47
CA ASP A 146 0.74 -10.48 -17.43
C ASP A 146 -0.78 -10.20 -17.38
N PHE A 147 -1.25 -9.20 -18.15
CA PHE A 147 -2.65 -8.85 -18.28
C PHE A 147 -3.22 -9.28 -19.64
N HIS A 148 -4.44 -9.75 -19.60
CA HIS A 148 -5.30 -9.84 -20.78
C HIS A 148 -6.58 -9.05 -20.52
N ARG A 149 -6.77 -7.94 -21.26
CA ARG A 149 -7.85 -6.96 -20.98
C ARG A 149 -7.75 -6.44 -19.53
N LYS A 150 -8.75 -6.78 -18.67
CA LYS A 150 -8.81 -6.41 -17.26
C LYS A 150 -8.58 -7.60 -16.32
N GLU A 151 -7.89 -8.62 -16.77
CA GLU A 151 -7.62 -9.83 -15.99
C GLU A 151 -6.12 -10.08 -15.91
N ILE A 152 -5.65 -10.55 -14.77
CA ILE A 152 -4.29 -11.05 -14.60
C ILE A 152 -4.29 -12.52 -15.02
N ILE A 153 -3.48 -12.86 -16.03
CA ILE A 153 -3.46 -14.19 -16.64
C ILE A 153 -2.21 -14.99 -16.28
N ASN A 154 -1.27 -14.42 -15.55
CA ASN A 154 -0.03 -15.07 -15.17
C ASN A 154 -0.17 -15.69 -13.78
N ASP A 155 -0.22 -17.02 -13.70
CA ASP A 155 -0.39 -17.78 -12.45
C ASP A 155 0.73 -17.50 -11.45
N ASP A 156 1.98 -17.25 -11.89
CA ASP A 156 3.08 -16.91 -11.01
C ASP A 156 2.88 -15.52 -10.35
N VAL A 157 2.31 -14.57 -11.09
CA VAL A 157 1.91 -13.27 -10.52
C VAL A 157 0.83 -13.46 -9.47
N ILE A 158 -0.19 -14.27 -9.77
CA ILE A 158 -1.29 -14.57 -8.84
C ILE A 158 -0.75 -15.20 -7.56
N PHE A 159 0.09 -16.23 -7.68
CA PHE A 159 0.73 -16.86 -6.53
C PHE A 159 1.54 -15.89 -5.67
N ARG A 160 2.30 -14.99 -6.31
CA ARG A 160 3.05 -13.95 -5.58
C ARG A 160 2.15 -12.92 -4.88
N MET A 161 0.98 -12.60 -5.46
CA MET A 161 -0.01 -11.74 -4.81
C MET A 161 -0.63 -12.41 -3.59
N GLU A 162 -0.97 -13.70 -3.68
CA GLU A 162 -1.44 -14.48 -2.54
C GLU A 162 -0.39 -14.49 -1.41
N ARG A 163 0.86 -14.75 -1.76
CA ARG A 163 1.97 -14.75 -0.81
C ARG A 163 2.19 -13.37 -0.18
N LEU A 164 2.06 -12.30 -0.96
CA LEU A 164 2.17 -10.92 -0.45
C LEU A 164 1.11 -10.64 0.63
N VAL A 165 -0.12 -11.06 0.39
CA VAL A 165 -1.23 -10.91 1.35
C VAL A 165 -0.93 -11.70 2.64
N GLU A 166 -0.51 -12.96 2.51
CA GLU A 166 -0.16 -13.81 3.65
C GLU A 166 0.98 -13.22 4.48
N ASP A 167 2.07 -12.81 3.83
CA ASP A 167 3.23 -12.22 4.51
C ASP A 167 2.85 -10.88 5.19
N THR A 168 1.94 -10.10 4.59
CA THR A 168 1.45 -8.87 5.19
C THR A 168 0.72 -9.14 6.50
N VAL A 169 -0.25 -10.06 6.50
CA VAL A 169 -1.04 -10.39 7.69
C VAL A 169 -0.17 -11.05 8.76
N LEU A 170 0.70 -11.99 8.35
CA LEU A 170 1.62 -12.65 9.27
C LEU A 170 2.52 -11.67 10.03
N LEU A 171 3.03 -10.65 9.33
CA LEU A 171 3.86 -9.60 9.96
C LEU A 171 3.05 -8.72 10.91
N VAL A 172 1.79 -8.36 10.58
CA VAL A 172 0.92 -7.63 11.50
C VAL A 172 0.71 -8.42 12.77
N ASP A 173 0.32 -9.70 12.65
CA ASP A 173 0.05 -10.56 13.80
C ASP A 173 1.30 -10.77 14.68
N ALA A 174 2.46 -10.95 14.06
CA ALA A 174 3.73 -11.08 14.77
C ALA A 174 4.07 -9.78 15.53
N TYR A 175 3.91 -8.64 14.89
CA TYR A 175 4.22 -7.35 15.50
C TYR A 175 3.28 -7.01 16.66
N VAL A 176 1.97 -7.23 16.50
CA VAL A 176 0.98 -7.05 17.57
C VAL A 176 1.33 -7.91 18.79
N LYS A 177 1.70 -9.18 18.60
CA LYS A 177 2.12 -10.06 19.70
C LYS A 177 3.40 -9.59 20.39
N ILE A 178 4.40 -9.15 19.62
CA ILE A 178 5.66 -8.61 20.16
C ILE A 178 5.39 -7.34 21.00
N ARG A 179 4.55 -6.45 20.50
CA ARG A 179 4.18 -5.22 21.22
C ARG A 179 3.43 -5.54 22.52
N ALA A 180 2.40 -6.39 22.46
CA ALA A 180 1.65 -6.79 23.64
C ALA A 180 2.54 -7.45 24.72
N ALA A 181 3.47 -8.31 24.32
CA ALA A 181 4.42 -8.92 25.24
C ALA A 181 5.32 -7.88 25.92
N LYS A 182 5.78 -6.89 25.14
CA LYS A 182 6.62 -5.82 25.66
C LYS A 182 5.86 -4.88 26.60
N ASP A 183 4.64 -4.52 26.26
CA ASP A 183 3.80 -3.65 27.08
C ASP A 183 3.48 -4.31 28.43
N ALA A 184 3.26 -5.63 28.44
CA ALA A 184 3.05 -6.40 29.68
C ALA A 184 4.28 -6.45 30.61
N GLU A 185 5.48 -6.18 30.12
CA GLU A 185 6.70 -6.07 30.95
C GLU A 185 6.76 -4.74 31.75
N TYR A 186 5.97 -3.74 31.34
CA TYR A 186 5.94 -2.40 31.99
C TYR A 186 4.69 -2.15 32.84
N ASP A 187 3.70 -3.05 32.84
CA ASP A 187 2.53 -3.02 33.73
C ASP A 187 2.93 -3.58 35.11
N PHE A 188 3.47 -2.69 35.95
CA PHE A 188 3.67 -2.91 37.39
C PHE A 188 2.63 -2.17 38.22
#